data_ad5208f3f6f6888c319205d00b4d6f66
#
_entry.id   ad5208f3f6f6888c319205d00b4d6f66
#
_cell.length_a   1.000
_cell.length_b   1.000
_cell.length_c   1.000
_cell.angle_alpha   90.00
_cell.angle_beta   90.00
_cell.angle_gamma   90.00
#
_symmetry.space_group_name_H-M   'P 1'
#
loop_
_entity.id
_entity.type
_entity.pdbx_description
1 polymer ?
#
loop_
_entity_poly.entity_id
_entity_poly.type
_entity_poly.pdbx_seq_one_letter_code
_entity_poly.pdbx_strand_id
1 'polypeptide(L)'
;PKYYKTMAKELELKYGCNPNQKPSRIFMQEGELPIEVLNGRPGYINFLDAFNSWQLVKELKEATGLPAAASFKHVSPAGAAVGIELNDTLKKIYFVNDLPLTPLATAYARARGADRMSSYGDFIALSDTCDEATARLINREVSDGVIAPDYTPEALEILKNKRKGTYNVIKIDPAYCPAPIEHKDVFGITFEQGRNEIRLDESLLTHIPTKSQHFPDEAKRDLIIALITLKYTQSNSVCYVKDGQAIGIGAGQQSRIHCTRLAGNKADIWYLRQHPKVMNLPWVEKIRRADRDNTIDVYISD
;
A
#
# COMPACT_ATOMS: atom_id res chain seq x y z
N PRO A 1 -6.58 32.86 -19.58
CA PRO A 1 -5.19 32.69 -19.24
C PRO A 1 -4.97 31.27 -18.71
N LYS A 2 -4.20 30.49 -19.47
CA LYS A 2 -3.77 29.17 -19.01
C LYS A 2 -2.79 29.43 -17.85
N TYR A 3 -3.20 29.17 -16.62
CA TYR A 3 -2.29 29.08 -15.51
C TYR A 3 -1.39 27.86 -15.75
N TYR A 4 -0.19 28.10 -16.26
CA TYR A 4 0.88 27.11 -16.21
C TYR A 4 1.27 26.99 -14.73
N LYS A 5 0.77 25.96 -14.07
CA LYS A 5 1.18 25.62 -12.73
C LYS A 5 2.62 25.10 -12.83
N THR A 6 3.58 25.91 -12.47
CA THR A 6 4.99 25.51 -12.39
C THR A 6 5.11 24.41 -11.36
N MET A 7 5.54 23.22 -11.79
CA MET A 7 5.88 22.15 -10.86
C MET A 7 7.06 22.61 -10.00
N ALA A 8 7.01 22.34 -8.70
CA ALA A 8 8.05 22.78 -7.79
C ALA A 8 9.35 22.01 -8.00
N LYS A 9 10.50 22.70 -7.94
CA LYS A 9 11.81 22.04 -7.96
C LYS A 9 12.14 21.36 -6.63
N GLU A 10 11.58 21.89 -5.55
CA GLU A 10 11.76 21.36 -4.20
C GLU A 10 10.52 21.60 -3.34
N LEU A 11 10.39 20.80 -2.29
CA LEU A 11 9.41 21.00 -1.22
C LEU A 11 10.15 21.01 0.11
N GLU A 12 10.01 22.09 0.86
CA GLU A 12 10.47 22.16 2.25
C GLU A 12 9.55 21.31 3.14
N LEU A 13 10.16 20.55 4.05
CA LEU A 13 9.46 19.71 5.01
C LEU A 13 9.66 20.26 6.42
N LYS A 14 8.71 19.97 7.30
CA LYS A 14 8.75 20.44 8.69
C LYS A 14 9.97 19.90 9.45
N TYR A 15 10.33 18.64 9.23
CA TYR A 15 11.51 17.95 9.75
C TYR A 15 11.75 16.66 8.95
N GLY A 16 12.88 16.00 9.18
CA GLY A 16 13.22 14.73 8.54
C GLY A 16 12.53 13.52 9.20
N CYS A 17 13.27 12.44 9.40
CA CYS A 17 12.73 11.24 10.07
C CYS A 17 12.26 11.52 11.51
N ASN A 18 12.92 12.45 12.19
CA ASN A 18 12.61 12.83 13.56
C ASN A 18 12.47 14.35 13.69
N PRO A 19 11.70 14.85 14.70
CA PRO A 19 11.43 16.28 14.85
C PRO A 19 12.66 17.19 15.02
N ASN A 20 13.77 16.64 15.50
CA ASN A 20 15.04 17.36 15.66
C ASN A 20 15.87 17.44 14.37
N GLN A 21 15.52 16.68 13.33
CA GLN A 21 16.27 16.64 12.08
C GLN A 21 15.81 17.76 11.14
N LYS A 22 16.39 18.92 11.31
CA LYS A 22 16.13 20.15 10.53
C LYS A 22 17.45 20.75 10.04
N PRO A 23 17.46 21.36 8.83
CA PRO A 23 16.35 21.52 7.88
C PRO A 23 15.98 20.20 7.20
N SER A 24 14.83 20.17 6.51
CA SER A 24 14.39 19.03 5.74
C SER A 24 13.69 19.46 4.45
N ARG A 25 13.96 18.76 3.36
CA ARG A 25 13.32 19.00 2.06
C ARG A 25 13.39 17.76 1.18
N ILE A 26 12.55 17.71 0.16
CA ILE A 26 12.72 16.82 -1.00
C ILE A 26 12.97 17.69 -2.23
N PHE A 27 13.83 17.22 -3.12
CA PHE A 27 14.17 17.94 -4.35
C PHE A 27 14.71 16.99 -5.40
N MET A 28 14.72 17.44 -6.66
CA MET A 28 15.36 16.75 -7.77
C MET A 28 16.72 17.35 -8.05
N GLN A 29 17.73 16.51 -8.33
CA GLN A 29 19.05 16.96 -8.81
C GLN A 29 18.92 17.73 -10.12
N GLU A 30 18.08 17.20 -11.02
CA GLU A 30 17.78 17.80 -12.32
C GLU A 30 16.27 17.79 -12.56
N GLY A 31 15.73 18.86 -13.13
CA GLY A 31 14.32 18.98 -13.46
C GLY A 31 13.42 19.29 -12.25
N GLU A 32 12.17 19.03 -12.43
CA GLU A 32 11.11 19.33 -11.45
C GLU A 32 10.66 18.04 -10.76
N LEU A 33 10.09 18.17 -9.57
CA LEU A 33 9.48 17.06 -8.85
C LEU A 33 8.35 16.44 -9.70
N PRO A 34 8.32 15.11 -9.87
CA PRO A 34 7.28 14.43 -10.66
C PRO A 34 5.96 14.30 -9.92
N ILE A 35 5.75 15.11 -8.89
CA ILE A 35 4.56 15.07 -8.04
C ILE A 35 3.96 16.47 -7.86
N GLU A 36 2.69 16.48 -7.50
CA GLU A 36 1.97 17.64 -7.03
C GLU A 36 1.23 17.28 -5.73
N VAL A 37 1.44 18.07 -4.67
CA VAL A 37 0.66 17.93 -3.43
C VAL A 37 -0.65 18.71 -3.61
N LEU A 38 -1.75 17.98 -3.76
CA LEU A 38 -3.07 18.57 -3.99
C LEU A 38 -3.73 19.04 -2.70
N ASN A 39 -3.37 18.45 -1.57
CA ASN A 39 -3.87 18.78 -0.25
C ASN A 39 -2.93 18.29 0.83
N GLY A 40 -2.95 18.94 2.00
CA GLY A 40 -2.15 18.56 3.16
C GLY A 40 -0.69 19.00 3.08
N ARG A 41 0.09 18.51 4.03
CA ARG A 41 1.54 18.74 4.14
C ARG A 41 2.23 17.42 4.50
N PRO A 42 2.52 16.56 3.51
CA PRO A 42 3.18 15.28 3.78
C PRO A 42 4.55 15.50 4.42
N GLY A 43 4.88 14.65 5.39
CA GLY A 43 6.19 14.63 6.02
C GLY A 43 7.19 13.75 5.29
N TYR A 44 8.40 13.71 5.81
CA TYR A 44 9.52 12.94 5.25
C TYR A 44 9.17 11.44 5.08
N ILE A 45 8.66 10.80 6.14
CA ILE A 45 8.26 9.38 6.10
C ILE A 45 7.06 9.18 5.18
N ASN A 46 6.10 10.11 5.14
CA ASN A 46 4.98 10.03 4.22
C ASN A 46 5.45 9.98 2.76
N PHE A 47 6.44 10.78 2.37
CA PHE A 47 7.00 10.73 1.01
C PHE A 47 7.77 9.45 0.74
N LEU A 48 8.50 8.90 1.71
CA LEU A 48 9.13 7.58 1.55
C LEU A 48 8.09 6.50 1.32
N ASP A 49 7.01 6.49 2.11
CA ASP A 49 5.89 5.58 1.91
C ASP A 49 5.24 5.77 0.53
N ALA A 50 4.96 7.03 0.16
CA ALA A 50 4.32 7.36 -1.11
C ALA A 50 5.13 6.86 -2.32
N PHE A 51 6.42 7.12 -2.36
CA PHE A 51 7.25 6.79 -3.52
C PHE A 51 7.55 5.29 -3.61
N ASN A 52 7.70 4.60 -2.49
CA ASN A 52 7.88 3.15 -2.49
C ASN A 52 6.57 2.43 -2.84
N SER A 53 5.47 2.84 -2.25
CA SER A 53 4.14 2.24 -2.53
C SER A 53 3.67 2.49 -3.97
N TRP A 54 3.96 3.66 -4.52
CA TRP A 54 3.65 3.96 -5.93
C TRP A 54 4.36 2.98 -6.89
N GLN A 55 5.64 2.75 -6.68
CA GLN A 55 6.40 1.79 -7.51
C GLN A 55 5.78 0.39 -7.43
N LEU A 56 5.41 -0.05 -6.22
CA LEU A 56 4.79 -1.35 -6.00
C LEU A 56 3.48 -1.48 -6.80
N VAL A 57 2.56 -0.54 -6.68
CA VAL A 57 1.26 -0.65 -7.37
C VAL A 57 1.39 -0.50 -8.88
N LYS A 58 2.33 0.32 -9.36
CA LYS A 58 2.63 0.43 -10.79
C LYS A 58 3.10 -0.90 -11.36
N GLU A 59 4.03 -1.58 -10.68
CA GLU A 59 4.51 -2.90 -11.10
C GLU A 59 3.42 -3.97 -11.03
N LEU A 60 2.57 -3.97 -10.00
CA LEU A 60 1.42 -4.88 -9.91
C LEU A 60 0.47 -4.70 -11.09
N LYS A 61 0.14 -3.47 -11.45
CA LYS A 61 -0.70 -3.16 -12.60
C LYS A 61 -0.08 -3.65 -13.91
N GLU A 62 1.20 -3.39 -14.11
CA GLU A 62 1.92 -3.82 -15.31
C GLU A 62 1.99 -5.35 -15.43
N ALA A 63 2.22 -6.04 -14.32
CA ALA A 63 2.34 -7.50 -14.31
C ALA A 63 1.01 -8.24 -14.43
N THR A 64 -0.07 -7.71 -13.87
CA THR A 64 -1.37 -8.40 -13.80
C THR A 64 -2.43 -7.83 -14.74
N GLY A 65 -2.26 -6.61 -15.24
CA GLY A 65 -3.27 -5.89 -16.02
C GLY A 65 -4.47 -5.40 -15.20
N LEU A 66 -4.47 -5.61 -13.87
CA LEU A 66 -5.55 -5.26 -12.97
C LEU A 66 -5.21 -3.99 -12.18
N PRO A 67 -6.20 -3.17 -11.80
CA PRO A 67 -5.99 -2.10 -10.85
C PRO A 67 -5.38 -2.62 -9.56
N ALA A 68 -4.44 -1.89 -8.99
CA ALA A 68 -3.70 -2.30 -7.80
C ALA A 68 -3.71 -1.21 -6.74
N ALA A 69 -3.62 -1.62 -5.48
CA ALA A 69 -3.49 -0.75 -4.33
C ALA A 69 -2.52 -1.33 -3.31
N ALA A 70 -1.93 -0.45 -2.52
CA ALA A 70 -1.07 -0.83 -1.40
C ALA A 70 -1.35 0.03 -0.18
N SER A 71 -1.14 -0.55 0.99
CA SER A 71 -1.15 0.11 2.29
C SER A 71 0.26 0.03 2.87
N PHE A 72 0.89 1.18 3.06
CA PHE A 72 2.26 1.27 3.57
C PHE A 72 2.30 1.82 4.98
N LYS A 73 3.21 1.27 5.77
CA LYS A 73 3.48 1.72 7.13
C LYS A 73 4.97 1.58 7.41
N HIS A 74 5.60 2.66 7.88
CA HIS A 74 7.05 2.65 8.19
C HIS A 74 7.92 2.11 7.04
N VAL A 75 7.63 2.60 5.82
CA VAL A 75 8.38 2.30 4.58
C VAL A 75 8.36 0.81 4.18
N SER A 76 7.34 0.09 4.61
CA SER A 76 7.08 -1.29 4.17
C SER A 76 5.58 -1.51 3.94
N PRO A 77 5.20 -2.42 3.03
CA PRO A 77 3.80 -2.74 2.83
C PRO A 77 3.21 -3.48 4.02
N ALA A 78 2.08 -3.01 4.53
CA ALA A 78 1.19 -3.76 5.41
C ALA A 78 0.23 -4.63 4.59
N GLY A 79 -0.07 -4.21 3.37
CA GLY A 79 -0.88 -4.94 2.41
C GLY A 79 -0.65 -4.46 0.98
N ALA A 80 -0.88 -5.35 0.03
CA ALA A 80 -0.83 -5.09 -1.40
C ALA A 80 -1.81 -6.03 -2.11
N ALA A 81 -2.53 -5.54 -3.10
CA ALA A 81 -3.55 -6.31 -3.78
C ALA A 81 -3.90 -5.77 -5.15
N VAL A 82 -4.54 -6.63 -5.95
CA VAL A 82 -5.16 -6.28 -7.22
C VAL A 82 -6.68 -6.41 -7.14
N GLY A 83 -7.39 -5.76 -8.07
CA GLY A 83 -8.84 -5.61 -8.05
C GLY A 83 -9.62 -6.86 -8.47
N ILE A 84 -9.53 -7.92 -7.70
CA ILE A 84 -10.32 -9.14 -7.87
C ILE A 84 -11.56 -9.06 -7.00
N GLU A 85 -12.72 -9.40 -7.55
CA GLU A 85 -14.01 -9.33 -6.87
C GLU A 85 -13.98 -10.01 -5.48
N LEU A 86 -14.61 -9.36 -4.51
CA LEU A 86 -14.74 -9.87 -3.15
C LEU A 86 -15.98 -10.76 -3.03
N ASN A 87 -15.83 -11.90 -2.34
CA ASN A 87 -16.98 -12.67 -1.89
C ASN A 87 -17.68 -11.96 -0.70
N ASP A 88 -18.87 -12.44 -0.34
CA ASP A 88 -19.68 -11.81 0.72
C ASP A 88 -18.98 -11.82 2.10
N THR A 89 -18.22 -12.87 2.41
CA THR A 89 -17.47 -12.97 3.65
C THR A 89 -16.39 -11.90 3.73
N LEU A 90 -15.60 -11.72 2.66
CA LEU A 90 -14.57 -10.68 2.60
C LEU A 90 -15.17 -9.28 2.63
N LYS A 91 -16.30 -9.06 1.97
CA LYS A 91 -17.02 -7.77 2.07
C LYS A 91 -17.39 -7.43 3.52
N LYS A 92 -17.82 -8.43 4.29
CA LYS A 92 -18.15 -8.25 5.70
C LYS A 92 -16.94 -7.94 6.57
N ILE A 93 -15.89 -8.75 6.46
CA ILE A 93 -14.69 -8.57 7.30
C ILE A 93 -13.88 -7.31 6.95
N TYR A 94 -14.03 -6.79 5.72
CA TYR A 94 -13.43 -5.52 5.29
C TYR A 94 -14.37 -4.32 5.51
N PHE A 95 -15.57 -4.55 6.02
CA PHE A 95 -16.58 -3.52 6.30
C PHE A 95 -16.97 -2.70 5.07
N VAL A 96 -17.12 -3.37 3.92
CA VAL A 96 -17.46 -2.74 2.63
C VAL A 96 -18.72 -3.31 1.99
N ASN A 97 -19.51 -4.09 2.72
CA ASN A 97 -20.73 -4.74 2.22
C ASN A 97 -21.90 -3.78 1.97
N ASP A 98 -21.77 -2.52 2.35
CA ASP A 98 -22.80 -1.47 2.22
C ASP A 98 -22.52 -0.48 1.07
N LEU A 99 -21.43 -0.67 0.32
CA LEU A 99 -21.03 0.23 -0.75
C LEU A 99 -20.85 -0.50 -2.09
N PRO A 100 -21.19 0.15 -3.23
CA PRO A 100 -20.75 -0.33 -4.52
C PRO A 100 -19.23 -0.19 -4.64
N LEU A 101 -18.58 -1.21 -5.19
CA LEU A 101 -17.14 -1.26 -5.36
C LEU A 101 -16.77 -1.26 -6.83
N THR A 102 -15.86 -0.37 -7.22
CA THR A 102 -15.13 -0.44 -8.49
C THR A 102 -13.95 -1.41 -8.34
N PRO A 103 -13.31 -1.85 -9.44
CA PRO A 103 -12.10 -2.67 -9.34
C PRO A 103 -10.99 -2.03 -8.51
N LEU A 104 -10.78 -0.73 -8.61
CA LEU A 104 -9.79 -0.01 -7.81
C LEU A 104 -10.17 0.02 -6.32
N ALA A 105 -11.43 0.31 -6.01
CA ALA A 105 -11.94 0.27 -4.64
C ALA A 105 -11.80 -1.13 -4.03
N THR A 106 -12.02 -2.18 -4.81
CA THR A 106 -11.82 -3.57 -4.42
C THR A 106 -10.35 -3.86 -4.11
N ALA A 107 -9.44 -3.39 -4.96
CA ALA A 107 -8.00 -3.53 -4.71
C ALA A 107 -7.59 -2.86 -3.39
N TYR A 108 -8.09 -1.66 -3.13
CA TYR A 108 -7.84 -0.96 -1.86
C TYR A 108 -8.42 -1.70 -0.66
N ALA A 109 -9.66 -2.17 -0.74
CA ALA A 109 -10.29 -2.94 0.33
C ALA A 109 -9.48 -4.20 0.68
N ARG A 110 -8.97 -4.91 -0.33
CA ARG A 110 -8.09 -6.07 -0.15
C ARG A 110 -6.74 -5.69 0.45
N ALA A 111 -6.10 -4.66 -0.06
CA ALA A 111 -4.78 -4.23 0.42
C ALA A 111 -4.81 -3.85 1.90
N ARG A 112 -5.82 -3.07 2.31
CA ARG A 112 -5.97 -2.68 3.71
C ARG A 112 -6.50 -3.82 4.58
N GLY A 113 -7.40 -4.65 4.03
CA GLY A 113 -8.12 -5.68 4.76
C GLY A 113 -7.26 -6.82 5.27
N ALA A 114 -6.11 -7.06 4.66
CA ALA A 114 -5.21 -8.13 5.04
C ALA A 114 -4.62 -7.96 6.45
N ASP A 115 -4.26 -6.73 6.79
CA ASP A 115 -3.69 -6.38 8.11
C ASP A 115 -4.25 -5.02 8.53
N ARG A 116 -5.46 -5.04 9.07
CA ARG A 116 -6.17 -3.83 9.47
C ARG A 116 -5.51 -3.12 10.66
N MET A 117 -4.81 -3.86 11.51
CA MET A 117 -4.07 -3.30 12.64
C MET A 117 -2.87 -2.48 12.17
N SER A 118 -2.03 -3.04 11.32
CA SER A 118 -0.86 -2.31 10.77
C SER A 118 -1.25 -1.19 9.81
N SER A 119 -2.39 -1.30 9.14
CA SER A 119 -2.89 -0.29 8.21
C SER A 119 -3.51 0.95 8.89
N TYR A 120 -3.66 0.93 10.19
CA TYR A 120 -4.12 2.11 10.94
C TYR A 120 -3.10 3.24 10.85
N GLY A 121 -3.48 4.36 10.25
CA GLY A 121 -2.57 5.48 9.98
C GLY A 121 -1.58 5.22 8.85
N ASP A 122 -1.99 4.45 7.84
CA ASP A 122 -1.21 4.09 6.66
C ASP A 122 -1.03 5.22 5.66
N PHE A 123 -0.18 4.97 4.66
CA PHE A 123 -0.12 5.72 3.41
C PHE A 123 -0.56 4.80 2.27
N ILE A 124 -1.49 5.26 1.44
CA ILE A 124 -2.14 4.46 0.40
C ILE A 124 -1.56 4.80 -0.96
N ALA A 125 -1.28 3.80 -1.79
CA ALA A 125 -1.00 3.98 -3.21
C ALA A 125 -2.07 3.31 -4.07
N LEU A 126 -2.43 3.97 -5.15
CA LEU A 126 -3.39 3.51 -6.15
C LEU A 126 -2.74 3.56 -7.54
N SER A 127 -2.87 2.49 -8.31
CA SER A 127 -2.26 2.40 -9.65
C SER A 127 -2.99 3.22 -10.71
N ASP A 128 -4.27 3.47 -10.49
CA ASP A 128 -5.17 4.14 -11.45
C ASP A 128 -5.74 5.42 -10.85
N THR A 129 -6.40 6.22 -11.67
CA THR A 129 -7.15 7.39 -11.21
C THR A 129 -8.08 7.03 -10.05
N CYS A 130 -7.92 7.72 -8.92
CA CYS A 130 -8.77 7.53 -7.76
C CYS A 130 -10.19 7.97 -8.09
N ASP A 131 -11.12 7.02 -8.09
CA ASP A 131 -12.54 7.24 -8.31
C ASP A 131 -13.31 7.53 -7.01
N GLU A 132 -14.55 7.95 -7.14
CA GLU A 132 -15.41 8.29 -6.01
C GLU A 132 -15.60 7.10 -5.05
N ALA A 133 -15.80 5.89 -5.56
CA ALA A 133 -15.98 4.69 -4.74
C ALA A 133 -14.76 4.42 -3.88
N THR A 134 -13.56 4.53 -4.43
CA THR A 134 -12.31 4.37 -3.70
C THR A 134 -12.13 5.46 -2.64
N ALA A 135 -12.40 6.72 -2.99
CA ALA A 135 -12.31 7.83 -2.04
C ALA A 135 -13.29 7.68 -0.87
N ARG A 136 -14.50 7.18 -1.11
CA ARG A 136 -15.48 6.89 -0.05
C ARG A 136 -14.98 5.83 0.94
N LEU A 137 -14.29 4.79 0.46
CA LEU A 137 -13.67 3.79 1.33
C LEU A 137 -12.51 4.40 2.14
N ILE A 138 -11.63 5.13 1.48
CA ILE A 138 -10.51 5.81 2.16
C ILE A 138 -11.03 6.74 3.25
N ASN A 139 -12.11 7.45 3.00
CA ASN A 139 -12.68 8.40 3.93
C ASN A 139 -13.16 7.76 5.25
N ARG A 140 -13.48 6.48 5.24
CA ARG A 140 -13.94 5.72 6.42
C ARG A 140 -12.81 5.25 7.33
N GLU A 141 -11.58 5.24 6.82
CA GLU A 141 -10.45 4.62 7.51
C GLU A 141 -9.48 5.69 8.06
N VAL A 142 -8.76 5.35 9.11
CA VAL A 142 -7.68 6.21 9.62
C VAL A 142 -6.45 6.00 8.75
N SER A 143 -6.04 7.05 8.06
CA SER A 143 -4.98 7.05 7.08
C SER A 143 -4.28 8.41 7.06
N ASP A 144 -2.99 8.44 6.73
CA ASP A 144 -2.19 9.66 6.67
C ASP A 144 -2.24 10.34 5.31
N GLY A 145 -2.42 9.57 4.24
CA GLY A 145 -2.44 10.12 2.90
C GLY A 145 -2.56 9.07 1.80
N VAL A 146 -2.63 9.58 0.57
CA VAL A 146 -2.78 8.77 -0.64
C VAL A 146 -1.96 9.37 -1.78
N ILE A 147 -1.40 8.49 -2.62
CA ILE A 147 -0.75 8.83 -3.88
C ILE A 147 -1.45 8.08 -5.02
N ALA A 148 -1.74 8.79 -6.10
CA ALA A 148 -2.36 8.25 -7.30
C ALA A 148 -1.93 9.05 -8.53
N PRO A 149 -2.07 8.49 -9.76
CA PRO A 149 -1.74 9.23 -10.97
C PRO A 149 -2.70 10.37 -11.27
N ASP A 150 -3.94 10.26 -10.80
CA ASP A 150 -4.95 11.31 -10.91
C ASP A 150 -6.12 11.05 -9.93
N TYR A 151 -7.04 12.00 -9.87
CA TYR A 151 -8.24 11.96 -9.02
C TYR A 151 -9.42 12.49 -9.79
N THR A 152 -10.57 11.81 -9.71
CA THR A 152 -11.80 12.42 -10.22
C THR A 152 -12.18 13.63 -9.36
N PRO A 153 -12.93 14.62 -9.89
CA PRO A 153 -13.36 15.77 -9.09
C PRO A 153 -14.08 15.39 -7.79
N GLU A 154 -14.95 14.39 -7.87
CA GLU A 154 -15.72 13.88 -6.73
C GLU A 154 -14.80 13.23 -5.68
N ALA A 155 -13.84 12.39 -6.12
CA ALA A 155 -12.88 11.77 -5.24
C ALA A 155 -11.99 12.80 -4.54
N LEU A 156 -11.51 13.80 -5.28
CA LEU A 156 -10.67 14.86 -4.74
C LEU A 156 -11.40 15.69 -3.69
N GLU A 157 -12.67 16.00 -3.91
CA GLU A 157 -13.48 16.72 -2.93
C GLU A 157 -13.63 15.95 -1.62
N ILE A 158 -13.93 14.65 -1.70
CA ILE A 158 -14.04 13.79 -0.52
C ILE A 158 -12.72 13.77 0.26
N LEU A 159 -11.60 13.56 -0.43
CA LEU A 159 -10.29 13.44 0.20
C LEU A 159 -9.79 14.76 0.79
N LYS A 160 -10.04 15.89 0.13
CA LYS A 160 -9.71 17.23 0.66
C LYS A 160 -10.42 17.55 1.96
N ASN A 161 -11.63 17.03 2.16
CA ASN A 161 -12.40 17.26 3.38
C ASN A 161 -12.06 16.30 4.53
N LYS A 162 -11.34 15.21 4.23
CA LYS A 162 -10.90 14.26 5.25
C LYS A 162 -9.93 14.90 6.23
N ARG A 163 -9.97 14.47 7.52
CA ARG A 163 -9.13 15.00 8.60
C ARG A 163 -9.26 16.52 8.76
N LYS A 164 -10.47 17.03 8.67
CA LYS A 164 -10.75 18.48 8.78
C LYS A 164 -9.96 19.30 7.75
N GLY A 165 -9.79 18.77 6.55
CA GLY A 165 -9.11 19.44 5.45
C GLY A 165 -7.59 19.28 5.41
N THR A 166 -7.01 18.41 6.24
CA THR A 166 -5.55 18.23 6.34
C THR A 166 -5.02 16.94 5.74
N TYR A 167 -5.88 16.10 5.17
CA TYR A 167 -5.48 14.82 4.59
C TYR A 167 -4.48 15.02 3.45
N ASN A 168 -3.43 14.19 3.42
CA ASN A 168 -2.39 14.31 2.41
C ASN A 168 -2.83 13.64 1.10
N VAL A 169 -2.90 14.42 0.02
CA VAL A 169 -3.27 13.94 -1.31
C VAL A 169 -2.16 14.31 -2.29
N ILE A 170 -1.51 13.30 -2.85
CA ILE A 170 -0.39 13.46 -3.77
C ILE A 170 -0.78 12.92 -5.15
N LYS A 171 -0.56 13.73 -6.18
CA LYS A 171 -0.64 13.32 -7.58
C LYS A 171 0.76 13.08 -8.10
N ILE A 172 0.99 11.94 -8.77
CA ILE A 172 2.26 11.59 -9.39
C ILE A 172 2.11 11.51 -10.91
N ASP A 173 3.13 11.96 -11.64
CA ASP A 173 3.22 11.73 -13.08
C ASP A 173 3.52 10.24 -13.34
N PRO A 174 2.57 9.48 -13.92
CA PRO A 174 2.77 8.06 -14.15
C PRO A 174 3.82 7.74 -15.21
N ALA A 175 4.20 8.72 -16.04
CA ALA A 175 5.23 8.57 -17.06
C ALA A 175 6.65 8.81 -16.52
N TYR A 176 6.80 9.32 -15.30
CA TYR A 176 8.10 9.55 -14.70
C TYR A 176 8.86 8.25 -14.49
N CYS A 177 10.11 8.25 -14.91
CA CYS A 177 11.06 7.16 -14.71
C CYS A 177 12.33 7.73 -14.05
N PRO A 178 12.74 7.22 -12.88
CA PRO A 178 13.97 7.68 -12.24
C PRO A 178 15.21 7.30 -13.04
N ALA A 179 16.32 8.00 -12.76
CA ALA A 179 17.62 7.66 -13.32
C ALA A 179 18.01 6.21 -12.97
N PRO A 180 18.82 5.54 -13.85
CA PRO A 180 19.19 4.14 -13.62
C PRO A 180 20.17 3.94 -12.46
N ILE A 181 20.79 5.00 -11.98
CA ILE A 181 21.72 4.99 -10.86
C ILE A 181 21.10 5.74 -9.69
N GLU A 182 21.16 5.15 -8.53
CA GLU A 182 20.67 5.75 -7.29
C GLU A 182 21.76 5.89 -6.24
N HIS A 183 21.61 6.87 -5.35
CA HIS A 183 22.56 7.20 -4.32
C HIS A 183 21.92 7.20 -2.93
N LYS A 184 22.71 6.85 -1.94
CA LYS A 184 22.34 6.93 -0.53
C LYS A 184 23.54 7.39 0.28
N ASP A 185 23.33 8.39 1.15
CA ASP A 185 24.36 8.91 2.03
C ASP A 185 24.23 8.33 3.43
N VAL A 186 25.34 7.78 3.93
CA VAL A 186 25.45 7.27 5.30
C VAL A 186 26.77 7.75 5.89
N PHE A 187 26.70 8.46 6.98
CA PHE A 187 27.90 9.00 7.66
C PHE A 187 28.79 9.87 6.73
N GLY A 188 28.17 10.62 5.81
CA GLY A 188 28.88 11.45 4.84
C GLY A 188 29.51 10.68 3.69
N ILE A 189 29.33 9.37 3.64
CA ILE A 189 29.82 8.49 2.54
C ILE A 189 28.64 8.22 1.62
N THR A 190 28.83 8.50 0.33
CA THR A 190 27.81 8.24 -0.68
C THR A 190 27.93 6.82 -1.21
N PHE A 191 26.86 6.05 -1.08
CA PHE A 191 26.70 4.75 -1.70
C PHE A 191 26.03 4.94 -3.05
N GLU A 192 26.55 4.26 -4.08
CA GLU A 192 26.03 4.28 -5.44
C GLU A 192 25.71 2.87 -5.91
N GLN A 193 24.55 2.68 -6.53
CA GLN A 193 24.14 1.41 -7.12
C GLN A 193 23.23 1.62 -8.32
N GLY A 194 23.13 0.61 -9.18
CA GLY A 194 22.05 0.52 -10.15
C GLY A 194 20.71 0.38 -9.43
N ARG A 195 19.71 1.07 -9.94
CA ARG A 195 18.33 0.92 -9.45
C ARG A 195 17.85 -0.52 -9.66
N ASN A 196 17.07 -1.05 -8.73
CA ASN A 196 16.50 -2.39 -8.88
C ASN A 196 15.41 -2.40 -9.97
N GLU A 197 15.81 -2.77 -11.19
CA GLU A 197 14.95 -2.81 -12.37
C GLU A 197 14.56 -4.24 -12.77
N ILE A 198 14.74 -5.21 -11.86
CA ILE A 198 14.36 -6.59 -12.14
C ILE A 198 12.88 -6.66 -12.49
N ARG A 199 12.59 -7.28 -13.64
CA ARG A 199 11.22 -7.52 -14.08
C ARG A 199 10.69 -8.81 -13.47
N LEU A 200 9.62 -8.70 -12.69
CA LEU A 200 8.98 -9.81 -12.00
C LEU A 200 7.68 -10.17 -12.73
N ASP A 201 7.77 -11.15 -13.62
CA ASP A 201 6.66 -11.63 -14.43
C ASP A 201 6.66 -13.16 -14.57
N GLU A 202 5.73 -13.71 -15.35
CA GLU A 202 5.58 -15.15 -15.53
C GLU A 202 6.81 -15.85 -16.11
N SER A 203 7.73 -15.14 -16.75
CA SER A 203 8.97 -15.72 -17.30
C SER A 203 9.85 -16.35 -16.22
N LEU A 204 9.72 -15.89 -14.98
CA LEU A 204 10.41 -16.44 -13.81
C LEU A 204 9.84 -17.79 -13.34
N LEU A 205 8.64 -18.14 -13.77
CA LEU A 205 7.88 -19.30 -13.30
C LEU A 205 7.86 -20.45 -14.32
N THR A 206 8.72 -20.43 -15.32
CA THR A 206 8.76 -21.41 -16.41
C THR A 206 9.44 -22.73 -16.00
N HIS A 207 10.37 -22.68 -15.04
CA HIS A 207 11.04 -23.86 -14.51
C HIS A 207 10.35 -24.36 -13.25
N ILE A 208 9.77 -25.57 -13.33
CA ILE A 208 9.06 -26.20 -12.21
C ILE A 208 9.88 -27.42 -11.75
N PRO A 209 10.66 -27.29 -10.66
CA PRO A 209 11.55 -28.38 -10.20
C PRO A 209 10.84 -29.47 -9.41
N THR A 210 9.57 -29.28 -9.10
CA THR A 210 8.77 -30.24 -8.31
C THR A 210 8.25 -31.41 -9.16
N LYS A 211 7.94 -32.54 -8.52
CA LYS A 211 7.33 -33.69 -9.20
C LYS A 211 5.98 -33.37 -9.83
N SER A 212 5.15 -32.61 -9.12
CA SER A 212 3.91 -32.06 -9.68
C SER A 212 4.23 -30.93 -10.61
N GLN A 213 3.77 -31.02 -11.85
CA GLN A 213 3.89 -29.97 -12.85
C GLN A 213 2.62 -29.09 -12.91
N HIS A 214 1.63 -29.40 -12.06
CA HIS A 214 0.40 -28.62 -11.99
C HIS A 214 0.66 -27.28 -11.30
N PHE A 215 0.50 -26.19 -12.06
CA PHE A 215 0.71 -24.82 -11.61
C PHE A 215 -0.44 -23.96 -12.11
N PRO A 216 -1.51 -23.81 -11.31
CA PRO A 216 -2.68 -23.02 -11.70
C PRO A 216 -2.34 -21.55 -11.97
N ASP A 217 -3.08 -20.92 -12.89
CA ASP A 217 -2.86 -19.51 -13.25
C ASP A 217 -3.06 -18.57 -12.06
N GLU A 218 -4.00 -18.87 -11.17
CA GLU A 218 -4.21 -18.11 -9.94
C GLU A 218 -2.99 -18.18 -9.01
N ALA A 219 -2.32 -19.32 -8.92
CA ALA A 219 -1.11 -19.47 -8.11
C ALA A 219 0.07 -18.73 -8.73
N LYS A 220 0.21 -18.73 -10.05
CA LYS A 220 1.23 -17.94 -10.77
C LYS A 220 1.02 -16.44 -10.51
N ARG A 221 -0.19 -15.95 -10.68
CA ARG A 221 -0.56 -14.58 -10.39
C ARG A 221 -0.21 -14.21 -8.94
N ASP A 222 -0.59 -15.04 -7.99
CA ASP A 222 -0.34 -14.78 -6.57
C ASP A 222 1.16 -14.78 -6.24
N LEU A 223 1.96 -15.67 -6.85
CA LEU A 223 3.42 -15.64 -6.70
C LEU A 223 4.07 -14.37 -7.28
N ILE A 224 3.59 -13.89 -8.42
CA ILE A 224 4.07 -12.63 -8.99
C ILE A 224 3.75 -11.47 -8.07
N ILE A 225 2.55 -11.41 -7.51
CA ILE A 225 2.17 -10.40 -6.52
C ILE A 225 3.09 -10.48 -5.29
N ALA A 226 3.38 -11.69 -4.82
CA ALA A 226 4.30 -11.91 -3.70
C ALA A 226 5.71 -11.37 -3.98
N LEU A 227 6.27 -11.69 -5.14
CA LEU A 227 7.60 -11.24 -5.55
C LEU A 227 7.68 -9.72 -5.64
N ILE A 228 6.70 -9.08 -6.28
CA ILE A 228 6.64 -7.62 -6.39
C ILE A 228 6.47 -6.97 -5.00
N THR A 229 5.61 -7.52 -4.17
CA THR A 229 5.41 -7.03 -2.80
C THR A 229 6.71 -7.07 -1.99
N LEU A 230 7.45 -8.19 -2.07
CA LEU A 230 8.72 -8.35 -1.35
C LEU A 230 9.84 -7.47 -1.90
N LYS A 231 9.82 -7.11 -3.18
CA LYS A 231 10.77 -6.16 -3.76
C LYS A 231 10.79 -4.82 -3.02
N TYR A 232 9.63 -4.42 -2.47
CA TYR A 232 9.44 -3.16 -1.74
C TYR A 232 9.30 -3.37 -0.23
N THR A 233 9.68 -4.54 0.27
CA THR A 233 9.62 -4.88 1.70
C THR A 233 11.02 -4.96 2.29
N GLN A 234 11.23 -4.32 3.42
CA GLN A 234 12.50 -4.34 4.14
C GLN A 234 12.86 -5.79 4.53
N SER A 235 14.08 -6.22 4.20
CA SER A 235 14.56 -7.57 4.54
C SER A 235 14.92 -7.69 6.06
N ASN A 236 14.91 -8.87 6.64
CA ASN A 236 14.34 -10.08 6.06
C ASN A 236 12.85 -9.91 5.86
N SER A 237 12.34 -10.45 4.78
CA SER A 237 10.95 -10.32 4.41
C SER A 237 10.36 -11.65 3.93
N VAL A 238 9.12 -11.92 4.32
CA VAL A 238 8.32 -13.08 3.91
C VAL A 238 6.89 -12.60 3.73
N CYS A 239 6.18 -13.11 2.74
CA CYS A 239 4.74 -12.89 2.63
C CYS A 239 3.98 -14.12 2.16
N TYR A 240 2.70 -14.14 2.49
CA TYR A 240 1.70 -15.08 1.98
C TYR A 240 0.72 -14.31 1.12
N VAL A 241 0.39 -14.85 -0.04
CA VAL A 241 -0.54 -14.23 -0.99
C VAL A 241 -1.63 -15.23 -1.36
N LYS A 242 -2.87 -14.77 -1.39
CA LYS A 242 -4.03 -15.56 -1.78
C LYS A 242 -5.07 -14.68 -2.48
N ASP A 243 -5.62 -15.19 -3.57
CA ASP A 243 -6.71 -14.52 -4.32
C ASP A 243 -6.39 -13.08 -4.70
N GLY A 244 -5.15 -12.84 -5.13
CA GLY A 244 -4.71 -11.53 -5.62
C GLY A 244 -4.36 -10.52 -4.53
N GLN A 245 -4.16 -10.95 -3.29
CA GLN A 245 -3.78 -10.08 -2.18
C GLN A 245 -2.76 -10.72 -1.24
N ALA A 246 -1.87 -9.91 -0.71
CA ALA A 246 -1.04 -10.30 0.42
C ALA A 246 -1.92 -10.44 1.67
N ILE A 247 -1.85 -11.59 2.32
CA ILE A 247 -2.63 -11.88 3.54
C ILE A 247 -1.79 -11.87 4.81
N GLY A 248 -0.48 -11.84 4.66
CA GLY A 248 0.45 -11.70 5.79
C GLY A 248 1.82 -11.32 5.29
N ILE A 249 2.36 -10.19 5.75
CA ILE A 249 3.68 -9.69 5.39
C ILE A 249 4.51 -9.54 6.66
N GLY A 250 5.65 -10.22 6.70
CA GLY A 250 6.71 -10.00 7.68
C GLY A 250 7.80 -9.14 7.06
N ALA A 251 8.18 -8.05 7.73
CA ALA A 251 9.14 -7.07 7.24
C ALA A 251 10.20 -6.74 8.29
N GLY A 252 11.43 -6.49 7.84
CA GLY A 252 12.48 -5.92 8.67
C GLY A 252 12.95 -6.79 9.84
N GLN A 253 12.83 -8.09 9.74
CA GLN A 253 13.24 -9.01 10.82
C GLN A 253 14.68 -9.46 10.63
N GLN A 254 15.43 -9.58 11.74
CA GLN A 254 16.81 -10.05 11.73
C GLN A 254 16.92 -11.55 11.50
N SER A 255 15.92 -12.33 11.95
CA SER A 255 15.87 -13.78 11.77
C SER A 255 14.83 -14.16 10.73
N ARG A 256 15.19 -15.03 9.80
CA ARG A 256 14.25 -15.57 8.79
C ARG A 256 13.10 -16.33 9.44
N ILE A 257 13.38 -17.11 10.47
CA ILE A 257 12.34 -17.88 11.17
C ILE A 257 11.35 -16.96 11.90
N HIS A 258 11.81 -15.89 12.52
CA HIS A 258 10.91 -14.91 13.14
C HIS A 258 10.08 -14.18 12.10
N CYS A 259 10.67 -13.85 10.95
CA CYS A 259 9.95 -13.23 9.84
C CYS A 259 8.86 -14.14 9.30
N THR A 260 9.16 -15.41 9.10
CA THR A 260 8.19 -16.42 8.65
C THR A 260 7.04 -16.59 9.64
N ARG A 261 7.34 -16.65 10.93
CA ARG A 261 6.31 -16.72 11.98
C ARG A 261 5.43 -15.47 12.00
N LEU A 262 6.03 -14.29 11.90
CA LEU A 262 5.27 -13.04 11.87
C LEU A 262 4.31 -12.97 10.67
N ALA A 263 4.80 -13.28 9.49
CA ALA A 263 3.96 -13.33 8.29
C ALA A 263 2.85 -14.39 8.41
N GLY A 264 3.19 -15.57 8.94
CA GLY A 264 2.26 -16.66 9.18
C GLY A 264 1.16 -16.29 10.18
N ASN A 265 1.51 -15.66 11.29
CA ASN A 265 0.53 -15.20 12.28
C ASN A 265 -0.46 -14.20 11.68
N LYS A 266 0.01 -13.29 10.84
CA LYS A 266 -0.87 -12.34 10.14
C LYS A 266 -1.82 -13.05 9.18
N ALA A 267 -1.33 -14.05 8.44
CA ALA A 267 -2.15 -14.86 7.55
C ALA A 267 -3.20 -15.66 8.34
N ASP A 268 -2.84 -16.23 9.48
CA ASP A 268 -3.76 -16.94 10.37
C ASP A 268 -4.86 -16.01 10.89
N ILE A 269 -4.53 -14.80 11.30
CA ILE A 269 -5.51 -13.79 11.73
C ILE A 269 -6.47 -13.45 10.59
N TRP A 270 -5.97 -13.31 9.36
CA TRP A 270 -6.82 -13.07 8.20
C TRP A 270 -7.85 -14.19 8.00
N TYR A 271 -7.44 -15.46 8.13
CA TYR A 271 -8.35 -16.61 8.07
C TYR A 271 -9.32 -16.62 9.24
N LEU A 272 -8.85 -16.40 10.46
CA LEU A 272 -9.66 -16.43 11.68
C LEU A 272 -10.71 -15.33 11.72
N ARG A 273 -10.45 -14.17 11.12
CA ARG A 273 -11.45 -13.11 10.98
C ARG A 273 -12.67 -13.54 10.17
N GLN A 274 -12.55 -14.55 9.33
CA GLN A 274 -13.62 -15.14 8.53
C GLN A 274 -14.41 -16.22 9.29
N HIS A 275 -13.96 -16.60 10.48
CA HIS A 275 -14.64 -17.61 11.28
C HIS A 275 -15.98 -17.09 11.82
N PRO A 276 -17.07 -17.90 11.79
CA PRO A 276 -18.40 -17.46 12.23
C PRO A 276 -18.43 -16.89 13.63
N LYS A 277 -17.66 -17.41 14.58
CA LYS A 277 -17.57 -16.88 15.95
C LYS A 277 -17.06 -15.44 15.97
N VAL A 278 -16.12 -15.09 15.11
CA VAL A 278 -15.58 -13.74 15.00
C VAL A 278 -16.55 -12.82 14.28
N MET A 279 -17.12 -13.30 13.16
CA MET A 279 -18.06 -12.52 12.36
C MET A 279 -19.35 -12.18 13.11
N ASN A 280 -19.76 -13.05 14.05
CA ASN A 280 -20.99 -12.90 14.81
C ASN A 280 -20.78 -12.33 16.22
N LEU A 281 -19.64 -11.72 16.51
CA LEU A 281 -19.42 -11.01 17.76
C LEU A 281 -20.49 -9.92 17.95
N PRO A 282 -21.07 -9.80 19.17
CA PRO A 282 -22.06 -8.78 19.44
C PRO A 282 -21.39 -7.39 19.56
N TRP A 283 -21.84 -6.45 18.74
CA TRP A 283 -21.30 -5.10 18.73
C TRP A 283 -22.25 -4.12 19.38
N VAL A 284 -21.71 -3.18 20.14
CA VAL A 284 -22.47 -2.03 20.59
C VAL A 284 -22.83 -1.14 19.41
N GLU A 285 -23.96 -0.47 19.50
CA GLU A 285 -24.37 0.48 18.47
C GLU A 285 -23.32 1.59 18.31
N LYS A 286 -23.02 1.94 17.05
CA LYS A 286 -22.05 3.01 16.68
C LYS A 286 -20.61 2.78 17.16
N ILE A 287 -20.17 1.54 17.30
CA ILE A 287 -18.76 1.25 17.55
C ILE A 287 -17.87 1.82 16.44
N ARG A 288 -16.75 2.45 16.83
CA ARG A 288 -15.76 2.91 15.85
C ARG A 288 -15.05 1.73 15.19
N ARG A 289 -14.66 1.88 13.92
CA ARG A 289 -13.96 0.81 13.18
C ARG A 289 -12.67 0.37 13.87
N ALA A 290 -11.87 1.31 14.37
CA ALA A 290 -10.62 0.99 15.08
C ALA A 290 -10.87 0.18 16.35
N ASP A 291 -11.91 0.50 17.12
CA ASP A 291 -12.27 -0.24 18.34
C ASP A 291 -12.76 -1.64 17.99
N ARG A 292 -13.50 -1.78 16.90
CA ARG A 292 -13.92 -3.08 16.37
C ARG A 292 -12.73 -3.92 15.96
N ASP A 293 -11.78 -3.37 15.21
CA ASP A 293 -10.56 -4.06 14.79
C ASP A 293 -9.72 -4.50 16.00
N ASN A 294 -9.56 -3.63 17.00
CA ASN A 294 -8.83 -3.95 18.24
C ASN A 294 -9.52 -5.09 19.02
N THR A 295 -10.83 -5.04 19.13
CA THR A 295 -11.59 -6.08 19.84
C THR A 295 -11.48 -7.43 19.14
N ILE A 296 -11.55 -7.45 17.82
CA ILE A 296 -11.38 -8.67 17.03
C ILE A 296 -9.96 -9.23 17.22
N ASP A 297 -8.95 -8.38 17.18
CA ASP A 297 -7.55 -8.79 17.36
C ASP A 297 -7.31 -9.42 18.72
N VAL A 298 -7.79 -8.79 19.79
CA VAL A 298 -7.74 -9.35 21.16
C VAL A 298 -8.48 -10.69 21.23
N TYR A 299 -9.71 -10.76 20.71
CA TYR A 299 -10.51 -11.99 20.75
C TYR A 299 -9.86 -13.17 20.02
N ILE A 300 -9.13 -12.91 18.93
CA ILE A 300 -8.43 -13.96 18.18
C ILE A 300 -7.13 -14.38 18.89
N SER A 301 -6.48 -13.47 19.61
CA SER A 301 -5.18 -13.69 20.24
C SER A 301 -5.28 -14.39 21.61
N ASP A 302 -6.43 -14.36 22.29
CA ASP A 302 -6.70 -15.02 23.57
C ASP A 302 -7.22 -16.47 23.35
#